data_3920648f1032a6181236e2abc1d19e18
#
_entry.id   3920648f1032a6181236e2abc1d19e18
#
_cell.length_a   1.000
_cell.length_b   1.000
_cell.length_c   1.000
_cell.angle_alpha   90.00
_cell.angle_beta   90.00
_cell.angle_gamma   90.00
#
_symmetry.space_group_name_H-M   'P 1'
#
loop_
_entity.id
_entity.type
_entity.pdbx_description
1 polymer ?
#
loop_
_entity_poly.entity_id
_entity_poly.type
_entity_poly.pdbx_seq_one_letter_code
_entity_poly.pdbx_strand_id
1 'polypeptide(L)'
;MSEDESLIEEFFSEVNDKYYPQVLEGIDLLDEQQIEEGIEILSRPLHTIKGVTGFMSGFEPASAFTHKVESFLKKMQSGEVGRALPQIALAIESVNSIFILIEQLRNTGSYDTEFTSSIEQRLLGENEVVAGPIDNGFKPIEIESIDNCEIIVLSVNRLYLSEQREAVKKVLQDITNQNRVLFDFSNTLSVGSSLFELIASFSDNLEIGITGMNGFCSSTFHSWGFSRYIAEYDSRETFLSNNNSGANG
;
A
#
# COMPACT_ATOMS: atom_id res chain seq x y z
N MET A 1 4.89 8.38 31.73
CA MET A 1 4.60 8.84 30.38
C MET A 1 4.88 10.33 30.34
N SER A 2 5.78 10.78 29.48
CA SER A 2 6.01 12.21 29.28
C SER A 2 4.80 12.84 28.57
N GLU A 3 4.63 14.17 28.65
CA GLU A 3 3.56 14.85 27.89
C GLU A 3 3.70 14.60 26.39
N ASP A 4 4.93 14.47 25.88
CA ASP A 4 5.22 14.16 24.49
C ASP A 4 4.79 12.74 24.10
N GLU A 5 5.00 11.74 24.95
CA GLU A 5 4.54 10.35 24.70
C GLU A 5 3.01 10.27 24.62
N SER A 6 2.31 11.00 25.49
CA SER A 6 0.84 11.04 25.48
C SER A 6 0.31 11.68 24.20
N LEU A 7 0.95 12.76 23.72
CA LEU A 7 0.56 13.45 22.48
C LEU A 7 0.77 12.57 21.26
N ILE A 8 1.86 11.82 21.23
CA ILE A 8 2.17 10.87 20.16
C ILE A 8 1.12 9.77 20.10
N GLU A 9 0.77 9.16 21.24
CA GLU A 9 -0.24 8.11 21.27
C GLU A 9 -1.64 8.62 20.89
N GLU A 10 -2.04 9.81 21.34
CA GLU A 10 -3.30 10.44 20.96
C GLU A 10 -3.35 10.70 19.44
N PHE A 11 -2.27 11.22 18.86
CA PHE A 11 -2.18 11.42 17.41
C PHE A 11 -2.34 10.11 16.64
N PHE A 12 -1.67 9.03 17.06
CA PHE A 12 -1.79 7.73 16.38
C PHE A 12 -3.19 7.13 16.51
N SER A 13 -3.86 7.32 17.65
CA SER A 13 -5.25 6.92 17.80
C SER A 13 -6.15 7.70 16.84
N GLU A 14 -6.00 9.03 16.75
CA GLU A 14 -6.76 9.85 15.79
C GLU A 14 -6.46 9.49 14.33
N VAL A 15 -5.20 9.22 14.00
CA VAL A 15 -4.81 8.77 12.66
C VAL A 15 -5.56 7.50 12.29
N ASN A 16 -5.56 6.50 13.16
CA ASN A 16 -6.19 5.21 12.87
C ASN A 16 -7.72 5.30 12.84
N ASP A 17 -8.31 5.99 13.81
CA ASP A 17 -9.77 5.94 14.02
C ASP A 17 -10.53 6.92 13.13
N LYS A 18 -9.89 8.02 12.72
CA LYS A 18 -10.56 9.13 12.03
C LYS A 18 -10.01 9.45 10.66
N TYR A 19 -8.68 9.59 10.54
CA TYR A 19 -8.09 10.04 9.27
C TYR A 19 -7.91 8.93 8.27
N TYR A 20 -7.58 7.75 8.74
CA TYR A 20 -7.34 6.59 7.91
C TYR A 20 -8.54 6.18 7.04
N PRO A 21 -9.77 6.06 7.57
CA PRO A 21 -10.94 5.78 6.74
C PRO A 21 -11.20 6.84 5.66
N GLN A 22 -10.98 8.13 5.99
CA GLN A 22 -11.14 9.21 5.01
C GLN A 22 -10.08 9.17 3.91
N VAL A 23 -8.86 8.79 4.28
CA VAL A 23 -7.76 8.64 3.29
C VAL A 23 -8.02 7.47 2.36
N LEU A 24 -8.54 6.35 2.86
CA LEU A 24 -8.97 5.22 2.02
C LEU A 24 -10.03 5.64 1.01
N GLU A 25 -11.09 6.30 1.49
CA GLU A 25 -12.18 6.80 0.63
C GLU A 25 -11.61 7.72 -0.47
N GLY A 26 -10.72 8.65 -0.11
CA GLY A 26 -10.10 9.55 -1.08
C GLY A 26 -9.20 8.84 -2.08
N ILE A 27 -8.47 7.81 -1.65
CA ILE A 27 -7.66 6.95 -2.53
C ILE A 27 -8.55 6.17 -3.50
N ASP A 28 -9.64 5.58 -3.03
CA ASP A 28 -10.58 4.84 -3.87
C ASP A 28 -11.19 5.74 -4.94
N LEU A 29 -11.58 6.96 -4.59
CA LEU A 29 -12.09 7.94 -5.54
C LEU A 29 -11.03 8.35 -6.59
N LEU A 30 -9.77 8.53 -6.18
CA LEU A 30 -8.68 8.78 -7.14
C LEU A 30 -8.52 7.63 -8.12
N ASP A 31 -8.57 6.40 -7.63
CA ASP A 31 -8.45 5.18 -8.42
C ASP A 31 -9.63 5.02 -9.39
N GLU A 32 -10.82 5.41 -8.99
CA GLU A 32 -12.02 5.49 -9.82
C GLU A 32 -12.03 6.69 -10.80
N GLN A 33 -10.93 7.46 -10.83
CA GLN A 33 -10.76 8.67 -11.63
C GLN A 33 -11.71 9.83 -11.26
N GLN A 34 -12.28 9.80 -10.07
CA GLN A 34 -13.05 10.90 -9.48
C GLN A 34 -12.11 11.90 -8.78
N ILE A 35 -11.25 12.54 -9.57
CA ILE A 35 -10.05 13.25 -9.09
C ILE A 35 -10.39 14.41 -8.16
N GLU A 36 -11.37 15.25 -8.53
CA GLU A 36 -11.77 16.41 -7.74
C GLU A 36 -12.26 16.00 -6.37
N GLU A 37 -13.14 15.02 -6.30
CA GLU A 37 -13.78 14.54 -5.08
C GLU A 37 -12.76 13.80 -4.20
N GLY A 38 -11.94 12.95 -4.79
CA GLY A 38 -10.85 12.26 -4.08
C GLY A 38 -9.87 13.24 -3.44
N ILE A 39 -9.44 14.28 -4.16
CA ILE A 39 -8.54 15.31 -3.61
C ILE A 39 -9.24 16.13 -2.51
N GLU A 40 -10.52 16.45 -2.66
CA GLU A 40 -11.27 17.18 -1.63
C GLU A 40 -11.31 16.39 -0.32
N ILE A 41 -11.63 15.11 -0.38
CA ILE A 41 -11.65 14.22 0.80
C ILE A 41 -10.25 14.10 1.42
N LEU A 42 -9.20 13.93 0.63
CA LEU A 42 -7.82 13.83 1.11
C LEU A 42 -7.29 15.12 1.75
N SER A 43 -7.78 16.28 1.32
CA SER A 43 -7.20 17.57 1.71
C SER A 43 -7.20 17.81 3.22
N ARG A 44 -8.30 17.47 3.91
CA ARG A 44 -8.43 17.70 5.35
C ARG A 44 -7.55 16.77 6.20
N PRO A 45 -7.58 15.45 6.02
CA PRO A 45 -6.72 14.55 6.79
C PRO A 45 -5.23 14.83 6.54
N LEU A 46 -4.81 15.05 5.29
CA LEU A 46 -3.42 15.36 4.98
C LEU A 46 -2.96 16.66 5.61
N HIS A 47 -3.79 17.72 5.56
CA HIS A 47 -3.47 18.99 6.21
C HIS A 47 -3.27 18.84 7.72
N THR A 48 -4.11 18.04 8.37
CA THR A 48 -4.00 17.80 9.81
C THR A 48 -2.75 16.97 10.13
N ILE A 49 -2.50 15.90 9.39
CA ILE A 49 -1.31 15.05 9.55
C ILE A 49 -0.04 15.90 9.40
N LYS A 50 0.04 16.72 8.34
CA LYS A 50 1.16 17.65 8.14
C LYS A 50 1.36 18.59 9.32
N GLY A 51 0.27 19.19 9.82
CA GLY A 51 0.31 20.12 10.95
C GLY A 51 0.84 19.44 12.20
N VAL A 52 0.26 18.33 12.60
CA VAL A 52 0.62 17.62 13.83
C VAL A 52 2.06 17.09 13.76
N THR A 53 2.43 16.41 12.66
CA THR A 53 3.80 15.88 12.49
C THR A 53 4.86 16.98 12.45
N GLY A 54 4.51 18.21 12.05
CA GLY A 54 5.41 19.36 12.08
C GLY A 54 5.70 19.89 13.49
N PHE A 55 4.88 19.58 14.48
CA PHE A 55 5.09 19.93 15.89
C PHE A 55 5.69 18.78 16.72
N MET A 56 5.66 17.56 16.21
CA MET A 56 6.18 16.38 16.89
C MET A 56 7.67 16.23 16.61
N SER A 57 8.50 16.24 17.66
CA SER A 57 9.95 16.05 17.54
C SER A 57 10.27 14.70 16.90
N GLY A 58 11.08 14.71 15.83
CA GLY A 58 11.48 13.53 15.06
C GLY A 58 10.52 13.18 13.91
N PHE A 59 9.38 13.88 13.76
CA PHE A 59 8.42 13.65 12.68
C PHE A 59 8.43 14.74 11.60
N GLU A 60 9.35 15.68 11.67
CA GLU A 60 9.51 16.76 10.70
C GLU A 60 9.65 16.25 9.25
N PRO A 61 10.32 15.11 8.98
CA PRO A 61 10.37 14.54 7.64
C PRO A 61 8.99 14.17 7.09
N ALA A 62 8.10 13.64 7.94
CA ALA A 62 6.73 13.30 7.54
C ALA A 62 5.92 14.54 7.18
N SER A 63 6.06 15.64 7.96
CA SER A 63 5.43 16.93 7.65
C SER A 63 5.92 17.48 6.30
N ALA A 64 7.23 17.47 6.07
CA ALA A 64 7.83 17.95 4.82
C ALA A 64 7.38 17.15 3.60
N PHE A 65 7.34 15.82 3.72
CA PHE A 65 6.87 14.92 2.68
C PHE A 65 5.37 15.14 2.39
N THR A 66 4.53 15.19 3.43
CA THR A 66 3.09 15.44 3.29
C THR A 66 2.82 16.78 2.58
N HIS A 67 3.60 17.81 2.86
CA HIS A 67 3.48 19.09 2.16
C HIS A 67 3.73 18.98 0.65
N LYS A 68 4.71 18.16 0.22
CA LYS A 68 4.97 17.91 -1.21
C LYS A 68 3.81 17.16 -1.87
N VAL A 69 3.25 16.15 -1.17
CA VAL A 69 2.07 15.41 -1.64
C VAL A 69 0.86 16.33 -1.79
N GLU A 70 0.53 17.15 -0.78
CA GLU A 70 -0.55 18.14 -0.88
C GLU A 70 -0.35 19.09 -2.08
N SER A 71 0.89 19.52 -2.30
CA SER A 71 1.21 20.43 -3.41
C SER A 71 0.99 19.75 -4.76
N PHE A 72 1.34 18.49 -4.90
CA PHE A 72 1.11 17.69 -6.10
C PHE A 72 -0.38 17.49 -6.36
N LEU A 73 -1.16 17.11 -5.35
CA LEU A 73 -2.61 16.95 -5.47
C LEU A 73 -3.30 18.26 -5.88
N LYS A 74 -2.89 19.40 -5.32
CA LYS A 74 -3.38 20.73 -5.74
C LYS A 74 -3.07 21.04 -7.19
N LYS A 75 -1.88 20.69 -7.69
CA LYS A 75 -1.51 20.85 -9.09
C LYS A 75 -2.32 19.94 -10.01
N MET A 76 -2.65 18.73 -9.57
CA MET A 76 -3.59 17.85 -10.30
C MET A 76 -4.99 18.46 -10.33
N GLN A 77 -5.45 19.02 -9.22
CA GLN A 77 -6.77 19.67 -9.12
C GLN A 77 -6.86 20.89 -10.03
N SER A 78 -5.82 21.74 -10.07
CA SER A 78 -5.75 22.93 -10.93
C SER A 78 -5.53 22.61 -12.42
N GLY A 79 -5.15 21.38 -12.75
CA GLY A 79 -4.81 20.97 -14.13
C GLY A 79 -3.38 21.32 -14.54
N GLU A 80 -2.53 21.80 -13.62
CA GLU A 80 -1.10 22.00 -13.88
C GLU A 80 -0.35 20.69 -14.07
N VAL A 81 -0.82 19.62 -13.41
CA VAL A 81 -0.36 18.25 -13.59
C VAL A 81 -1.47 17.45 -14.25
N GLY A 82 -1.10 16.61 -15.20
CA GLY A 82 -2.04 15.75 -15.91
C GLY A 82 -2.77 14.77 -14.99
N ARG A 83 -3.88 14.22 -15.47
CA ARG A 83 -4.74 13.28 -14.74
C ARG A 83 -4.76 11.91 -15.42
N ALA A 84 -3.69 11.56 -16.10
CA ALA A 84 -3.53 10.23 -16.67
C ALA A 84 -3.18 9.19 -15.58
N LEU A 85 -3.39 7.92 -15.86
CA LEU A 85 -3.15 6.82 -14.91
C LEU A 85 -1.79 6.87 -14.20
N PRO A 86 -0.66 7.25 -14.85
CA PRO A 86 0.63 7.36 -14.15
C PRO A 86 0.64 8.42 -13.05
N GLN A 87 -0.03 9.55 -13.25
CA GLN A 87 -0.13 10.62 -12.25
C GLN A 87 -1.07 10.24 -11.12
N ILE A 88 -2.16 9.55 -11.43
CA ILE A 88 -3.08 8.99 -10.42
C ILE A 88 -2.35 7.97 -9.56
N ALA A 89 -1.65 7.02 -10.17
CA ALA A 89 -0.86 6.03 -9.45
C ALA A 89 0.21 6.67 -8.54
N LEU A 90 0.89 7.72 -9.03
CA LEU A 90 1.86 8.47 -8.22
C LEU A 90 1.18 9.18 -7.04
N ALA A 91 0.00 9.77 -7.24
CA ALA A 91 -0.77 10.39 -6.16
C ALA A 91 -1.12 9.37 -5.07
N ILE A 92 -1.67 8.23 -5.45
CA ILE A 92 -2.04 7.15 -4.53
C ILE A 92 -0.81 6.60 -3.80
N GLU A 93 0.27 6.30 -4.52
CA GLU A 93 1.55 5.85 -3.95
C GLU A 93 2.07 6.85 -2.91
N SER A 94 2.04 8.14 -3.25
CA SER A 94 2.54 9.20 -2.37
C SER A 94 1.72 9.35 -1.09
N VAL A 95 0.40 9.26 -1.19
CA VAL A 95 -0.48 9.31 -0.02
C VAL A 95 -0.23 8.11 0.90
N ASN A 96 -0.15 6.89 0.37
CA ASN A 96 0.19 5.71 1.17
C ASN A 96 1.57 5.85 1.85
N SER A 97 2.53 6.44 1.14
CA SER A 97 3.90 6.61 1.65
C SER A 97 4.00 7.54 2.85
N ILE A 98 3.05 8.48 3.04
CA ILE A 98 2.98 9.31 4.25
C ILE A 98 2.82 8.43 5.49
N PHE A 99 1.90 7.47 5.46
CA PHE A 99 1.62 6.59 6.60
C PHE A 99 2.78 5.66 6.89
N ILE A 100 3.42 5.13 5.85
CA ILE A 100 4.61 4.28 5.98
C ILE A 100 5.77 5.06 6.63
N LEU A 101 6.00 6.28 6.18
CA LEU A 101 7.02 7.15 6.74
C LEU A 101 6.76 7.45 8.22
N ILE A 102 5.51 7.77 8.57
CA ILE A 102 5.10 8.02 9.96
C ILE A 102 5.33 6.77 10.83
N GLU A 103 4.95 5.60 10.34
CA GLU A 103 5.13 4.34 11.06
C GLU A 103 6.60 3.96 11.24
N GLN A 104 7.44 4.15 10.22
CA GLN A 104 8.89 3.96 10.31
C GLN A 104 9.51 4.88 11.37
N LEU A 105 9.16 6.16 11.35
CA LEU A 105 9.63 7.14 12.34
C LEU A 105 9.19 6.77 13.76
N ARG A 106 7.94 6.31 13.92
CA ARG A 106 7.41 5.85 15.21
C ARG A 106 8.21 4.67 15.76
N ASN A 107 8.46 3.66 14.92
CA ASN A 107 9.00 2.38 15.39
C ASN A 107 10.52 2.41 15.56
N THR A 108 11.23 3.15 14.71
CA THR A 108 12.70 3.11 14.65
C THR A 108 13.37 4.47 14.81
N GLY A 109 12.61 5.57 14.79
CA GLY A 109 13.16 6.93 14.76
C GLY A 109 13.87 7.27 13.43
N SER A 110 13.78 6.39 12.42
CA SER A 110 14.39 6.56 11.09
C SER A 110 13.44 6.09 10.01
N TYR A 111 13.71 6.43 8.74
CA TYR A 111 12.90 6.06 7.60
C TYR A 111 13.75 5.77 6.37
N ASP A 112 13.18 5.11 5.38
CA ASP A 112 13.81 4.85 4.09
C ASP A 112 13.91 6.14 3.27
N THR A 113 15.10 6.76 3.33
CA THR A 113 15.37 8.02 2.64
C THR A 113 15.51 7.85 1.13
N GLU A 114 15.98 6.72 0.63
CA GLU A 114 16.14 6.44 -0.80
C GLU A 114 14.76 6.31 -1.46
N PHE A 115 13.89 5.52 -0.85
CA PHE A 115 12.52 5.36 -1.30
C PHE A 115 11.76 6.70 -1.29
N THR A 116 11.79 7.43 -0.18
CA THR A 116 11.10 8.72 -0.02
C THR A 116 11.60 9.74 -1.06
N SER A 117 12.93 9.85 -1.25
CA SER A 117 13.53 10.74 -2.24
C SER A 117 13.11 10.40 -3.68
N SER A 118 12.98 9.11 -4.00
CA SER A 118 12.53 8.68 -5.33
C SER A 118 11.11 9.15 -5.65
N ILE A 119 10.21 9.12 -4.66
CA ILE A 119 8.85 9.65 -4.82
C ILE A 119 8.88 11.17 -4.95
N GLU A 120 9.64 11.85 -4.09
CA GLU A 120 9.76 13.31 -4.12
C GLU A 120 10.24 13.83 -5.48
N GLN A 121 11.23 13.21 -6.08
CA GLN A 121 11.72 13.58 -7.43
C GLN A 121 10.63 13.43 -8.49
N ARG A 122 9.83 12.38 -8.39
CA ARG A 122 8.70 12.15 -9.31
C ARG A 122 7.59 13.18 -9.11
N LEU A 123 7.28 13.58 -7.87
CA LEU A 123 6.31 14.63 -7.54
C LEU A 123 6.74 16.00 -8.06
N LEU A 124 8.05 16.27 -8.14
CA LEU A 124 8.61 17.51 -8.67
C LEU A 124 8.68 17.52 -10.21
N GLY A 125 8.50 16.37 -10.86
CA GLY A 125 8.67 16.23 -12.32
C GLY A 125 10.14 16.27 -12.77
N GLU A 126 11.10 16.14 -11.85
CA GLU A 126 12.54 16.18 -12.15
C GLU A 126 13.05 14.90 -12.83
N ASN A 127 12.37 13.79 -12.56
CA ASN A 127 12.42 12.62 -13.43
C ASN A 127 11.12 12.62 -14.22
N GLU A 128 11.20 12.50 -15.56
CA GLU A 128 10.01 12.04 -16.29
C GLU A 128 9.38 10.98 -15.41
N VAL A 129 8.07 11.07 -15.19
CA VAL A 129 7.32 9.94 -14.71
C VAL A 129 7.62 8.87 -15.77
N VAL A 130 8.78 8.25 -15.66
CA VAL A 130 9.00 6.94 -16.20
C VAL A 130 7.97 6.17 -15.37
N ALA A 131 6.73 6.22 -15.87
CA ALA A 131 6.00 5.01 -15.93
C ALA A 131 7.08 4.01 -16.32
N GLY A 132 7.70 3.37 -15.34
CA GLY A 132 8.35 2.11 -15.59
C GLY A 132 7.33 1.43 -16.46
N PRO A 133 7.63 0.98 -17.68
CA PRO A 133 6.62 0.83 -18.69
C PRO A 133 5.34 0.46 -17.98
N ILE A 134 4.30 1.34 -18.03
CA ILE A 134 2.97 0.80 -18.11
C ILE A 134 3.15 0.02 -19.40
N ASP A 135 3.78 -1.15 -19.19
CA ASP A 135 3.71 -2.20 -20.15
C ASP A 135 2.22 -2.34 -20.26
N ASN A 136 1.63 -1.81 -21.37
CA ASN A 136 0.25 -2.02 -21.74
C ASN A 136 -0.02 -3.52 -21.96
N GLY A 137 0.93 -4.37 -21.64
CA GLY A 137 0.89 -5.73 -21.22
C GLY A 137 1.09 -5.80 -19.72
N PHE A 138 0.01 -5.64 -18.96
CA PHE A 138 -0.14 -6.28 -17.66
C PHE A 138 0.37 -7.72 -17.87
N LYS A 139 1.66 -7.95 -17.55
CA LYS A 139 2.20 -9.31 -17.59
C LYS A 139 1.33 -10.10 -16.65
N PRO A 140 0.69 -11.13 -17.16
CA PRO A 140 -0.32 -11.81 -16.40
C PRO A 140 0.28 -12.21 -15.06
N ILE A 141 -0.51 -12.09 -14.05
CA ILE A 141 -0.31 -12.75 -12.78
C ILE A 141 0.08 -14.19 -13.14
N GLU A 142 1.29 -14.57 -12.83
CA GLU A 142 1.73 -15.94 -13.09
C GLU A 142 1.13 -16.83 -11.99
N ILE A 143 0.46 -17.90 -12.40
CA ILE A 143 -0.15 -18.86 -11.47
C ILE A 143 0.58 -20.16 -11.61
N GLU A 144 1.11 -20.66 -10.51
CA GLU A 144 1.76 -21.96 -10.40
C GLU A 144 0.91 -22.86 -9.49
N SER A 145 0.41 -23.97 -10.00
CA SER A 145 -0.31 -24.96 -9.19
C SER A 145 0.66 -26.01 -8.66
N ILE A 146 0.82 -26.10 -7.35
CA ILE A 146 1.67 -27.10 -6.67
C ILE A 146 0.84 -27.83 -5.62
N ASP A 147 0.68 -29.12 -5.76
CA ASP A 147 -0.15 -29.96 -4.90
C ASP A 147 -1.59 -29.39 -4.78
N ASN A 148 -2.01 -29.00 -3.58
CA ASN A 148 -3.31 -28.37 -3.32
C ASN A 148 -3.18 -26.85 -3.07
N CYS A 149 -2.19 -26.20 -3.67
CA CYS A 149 -1.90 -24.79 -3.48
C CYS A 149 -1.76 -24.08 -4.82
N GLU A 150 -2.33 -22.88 -4.93
CA GLU A 150 -2.06 -21.94 -6.01
C GLU A 150 -1.06 -20.90 -5.53
N ILE A 151 0.05 -20.76 -6.25
CA ILE A 151 1.02 -19.68 -6.02
C ILE A 151 0.76 -18.59 -7.05
N ILE A 152 0.38 -17.42 -6.58
CA ILE A 152 0.12 -16.25 -7.40
C ILE A 152 1.33 -15.34 -7.33
N VAL A 153 2.13 -15.31 -8.40
CA VAL A 153 3.31 -14.45 -8.51
C VAL A 153 2.90 -13.11 -9.09
N LEU A 154 3.08 -12.05 -8.31
CA LEU A 154 2.79 -10.69 -8.72
C LEU A 154 4.06 -10.09 -9.37
N SER A 155 4.13 -10.11 -10.70
CA SER A 155 5.28 -9.62 -11.48
C SER A 155 5.14 -8.16 -11.89
N VAL A 156 4.45 -7.34 -11.08
CA VAL A 156 4.20 -5.92 -11.33
C VAL A 156 4.91 -5.08 -10.28
N ASN A 157 5.75 -4.15 -10.74
CA ASN A 157 6.55 -3.33 -9.84
C ASN A 157 5.71 -2.47 -8.86
N ARG A 158 4.53 -1.99 -9.29
CA ARG A 158 3.66 -1.11 -8.50
C ARG A 158 2.20 -1.49 -8.69
N LEU A 159 1.51 -1.76 -7.58
CA LEU A 159 0.13 -2.28 -7.55
C LEU A 159 -0.78 -1.30 -6.80
N TYR A 160 -1.34 -0.32 -7.52
CA TYR A 160 -2.21 0.72 -6.95
C TYR A 160 -3.54 0.87 -7.69
N LEU A 161 -3.66 0.37 -8.93
CA LEU A 161 -4.80 0.64 -9.80
C LEU A 161 -5.90 -0.41 -9.69
N SER A 162 -7.16 0.03 -9.86
CA SER A 162 -8.34 -0.82 -9.83
C SER A 162 -8.30 -1.94 -10.86
N GLU A 163 -7.80 -1.68 -12.07
CA GLU A 163 -7.65 -2.71 -13.09
C GLU A 163 -6.72 -3.86 -12.66
N GLN A 164 -5.67 -3.53 -11.88
CA GLN A 164 -4.74 -4.51 -11.31
C GLN A 164 -5.44 -5.33 -10.21
N ARG A 165 -6.22 -4.66 -9.36
CA ARG A 165 -7.03 -5.32 -8.33
C ARG A 165 -8.10 -6.24 -8.94
N GLU A 166 -8.81 -5.79 -9.98
CA GLU A 166 -9.81 -6.60 -10.67
C GLU A 166 -9.20 -7.84 -11.33
N ALA A 167 -7.97 -7.76 -11.85
CA ALA A 167 -7.27 -8.93 -12.36
C ALA A 167 -6.95 -9.94 -11.23
N VAL A 168 -6.46 -9.49 -10.07
CA VAL A 168 -6.24 -10.35 -8.88
C VAL A 168 -7.56 -10.94 -8.39
N LYS A 169 -8.61 -10.14 -8.30
CA LYS A 169 -9.95 -10.58 -7.89
C LYS A 169 -10.48 -11.69 -8.79
N LYS A 170 -10.35 -11.53 -10.10
CA LYS A 170 -10.78 -12.55 -11.06
C LYS A 170 -10.03 -13.87 -10.85
N VAL A 171 -8.70 -13.80 -10.65
CA VAL A 171 -7.89 -14.99 -10.34
C VAL A 171 -8.41 -15.67 -9.07
N LEU A 172 -8.64 -14.92 -7.99
CA LEU A 172 -9.15 -15.47 -6.73
C LEU A 172 -10.55 -16.10 -6.87
N GLN A 173 -11.42 -15.50 -7.70
CA GLN A 173 -12.75 -16.03 -7.98
C GLN A 173 -12.72 -17.31 -8.82
N ASP A 174 -11.73 -17.45 -9.69
CA ASP A 174 -11.57 -18.63 -10.56
C ASP A 174 -10.93 -19.83 -9.82
N ILE A 175 -10.35 -19.61 -8.63
CA ILE A 175 -9.81 -20.67 -7.78
C ILE A 175 -10.97 -21.42 -7.11
N THR A 176 -11.41 -22.53 -7.72
CA THR A 176 -12.57 -23.29 -7.24
C THR A 176 -12.21 -24.63 -6.59
N ASN A 177 -11.02 -25.15 -6.85
CA ASN A 177 -10.62 -26.50 -6.49
C ASN A 177 -9.55 -26.58 -5.41
N GLN A 178 -9.04 -25.44 -4.95
CA GLN A 178 -7.94 -25.37 -3.99
C GLN A 178 -8.33 -24.40 -2.87
N ASN A 179 -7.98 -24.80 -1.64
CA ASN A 179 -8.31 -23.99 -0.46
C ASN A 179 -7.12 -23.14 0.02
N ARG A 180 -5.95 -23.27 -0.64
CA ARG A 180 -4.70 -22.63 -0.23
C ARG A 180 -4.13 -21.78 -1.35
N VAL A 181 -3.81 -20.55 -1.04
CA VAL A 181 -3.25 -19.57 -1.98
C VAL A 181 -2.06 -18.88 -1.34
N LEU A 182 -0.94 -18.84 -2.05
CA LEU A 182 0.23 -18.06 -1.66
C LEU A 182 0.44 -16.91 -2.65
N PHE A 183 0.45 -15.69 -2.15
CA PHE A 183 0.87 -14.52 -2.93
C PHE A 183 2.38 -14.30 -2.78
N ASP A 184 3.08 -14.25 -3.90
CA ASP A 184 4.50 -13.95 -3.94
C ASP A 184 4.74 -12.53 -4.47
N PHE A 185 5.24 -11.66 -3.58
CA PHE A 185 5.54 -10.25 -3.83
C PHE A 185 7.01 -10.01 -4.19
N SER A 186 7.82 -11.04 -4.45
CA SER A 186 9.28 -10.90 -4.68
C SER A 186 9.63 -9.94 -5.82
N ASN A 187 8.73 -9.77 -6.78
CA ASN A 187 8.89 -8.86 -7.92
C ASN A 187 8.14 -7.53 -7.76
N THR A 188 7.48 -7.30 -6.62
CA THR A 188 6.69 -6.09 -6.35
C THR A 188 7.50 -5.10 -5.52
N LEU A 189 7.69 -3.89 -6.01
CA LEU A 189 8.39 -2.83 -5.29
C LEU A 189 7.50 -2.12 -4.28
N SER A 190 6.23 -1.88 -4.66
CA SER A 190 5.28 -1.19 -3.80
C SER A 190 3.83 -1.59 -4.12
N VAL A 191 2.97 -1.48 -3.12
CA VAL A 191 1.57 -1.91 -3.20
C VAL A 191 0.68 -0.99 -2.36
N GLY A 192 -0.52 -0.70 -2.87
CA GLY A 192 -1.55 0.00 -2.12
C GLY A 192 -2.27 -0.92 -1.12
N SER A 193 -2.75 -0.33 -0.03
CA SER A 193 -3.53 -1.05 1.00
C SER A 193 -4.76 -1.75 0.43
N SER A 194 -5.40 -1.17 -0.57
CA SER A 194 -6.61 -1.71 -1.22
C SER A 194 -6.41 -3.09 -1.88
N LEU A 195 -5.17 -3.43 -2.28
CA LEU A 195 -4.89 -4.78 -2.75
C LEU A 195 -4.90 -5.79 -1.59
N PHE A 196 -4.27 -5.46 -0.46
CA PHE A 196 -4.31 -6.32 0.72
C PHE A 196 -5.73 -6.47 1.27
N GLU A 197 -6.53 -5.41 1.23
CA GLU A 197 -7.95 -5.46 1.61
C GLU A 197 -8.73 -6.43 0.72
N LEU A 198 -8.53 -6.35 -0.61
CA LEU A 198 -9.10 -7.30 -1.53
C LEU A 198 -8.68 -8.74 -1.19
N ILE A 199 -7.39 -9.00 -1.02
CA ILE A 199 -6.87 -10.34 -0.67
C ILE A 199 -7.49 -10.82 0.64
N ALA A 200 -7.53 -9.97 1.67
CA ALA A 200 -8.11 -10.29 2.98
C ALA A 200 -9.60 -10.63 2.89
N SER A 201 -10.35 -10.04 1.96
CA SER A 201 -11.78 -10.34 1.78
C SER A 201 -12.08 -11.80 1.37
N PHE A 202 -11.08 -12.53 0.92
CA PHE A 202 -11.20 -13.96 0.58
C PHE A 202 -10.73 -14.90 1.69
N SER A 203 -10.20 -14.38 2.81
CA SER A 203 -9.62 -15.20 3.90
C SER A 203 -10.63 -16.09 4.63
N ASP A 204 -11.92 -15.79 4.55
CA ASP A 204 -12.97 -16.65 5.10
C ASP A 204 -13.15 -17.97 4.32
N ASN A 205 -12.75 -17.99 3.05
CA ASN A 205 -12.95 -19.11 2.16
C ASN A 205 -11.64 -19.80 1.73
N LEU A 206 -10.52 -19.09 1.82
CA LEU A 206 -9.21 -19.54 1.39
C LEU A 206 -8.19 -19.38 2.52
N GLU A 207 -7.31 -20.36 2.67
CA GLU A 207 -6.10 -20.21 3.48
C GLU A 207 -5.09 -19.40 2.66
N ILE A 208 -4.93 -18.12 3.02
CA ILE A 208 -4.09 -17.19 2.27
C ILE A 208 -2.79 -16.94 3.02
N GLY A 209 -1.67 -17.13 2.30
CA GLY A 209 -0.34 -16.73 2.74
C GLY A 209 0.27 -15.66 1.83
N ILE A 210 1.23 -14.93 2.37
CA ILE A 210 2.04 -13.96 1.61
C ILE A 210 3.52 -14.25 1.86
N THR A 211 4.34 -14.12 0.83
CA THR A 211 5.80 -14.21 0.91
C THR A 211 6.48 -13.18 -0.01
N GLY A 212 7.79 -13.00 0.17
CA GLY A 212 8.62 -12.19 -0.74
C GLY A 212 8.40 -10.68 -0.65
N MET A 213 7.72 -10.18 0.40
CA MET A 213 7.54 -8.75 0.59
C MET A 213 8.88 -8.06 0.90
N ASN A 214 9.18 -6.98 0.18
CA ASN A 214 10.21 -6.05 0.58
C ASN A 214 9.75 -5.18 1.75
N GLY A 215 10.66 -4.37 2.32
CA GLY A 215 10.35 -3.54 3.48
C GLY A 215 9.18 -2.59 3.28
N PHE A 216 8.93 -2.13 2.05
CA PHE A 216 7.80 -1.25 1.76
C PHE A 216 6.47 -2.00 1.74
N CYS A 217 6.38 -3.11 1.02
CA CYS A 217 5.17 -3.94 1.00
C CYS A 217 4.85 -4.48 2.40
N SER A 218 5.86 -4.92 3.15
CA SER A 218 5.72 -5.38 4.54
C SER A 218 5.24 -4.25 5.46
N SER A 219 5.78 -3.03 5.34
CA SER A 219 5.30 -1.87 6.09
C SER A 219 3.83 -1.58 5.79
N THR A 220 3.42 -1.55 4.51
CA THR A 220 2.01 -1.39 4.14
C THR A 220 1.14 -2.48 4.76
N PHE A 221 1.56 -3.74 4.66
CA PHE A 221 0.83 -4.90 5.19
C PHE A 221 0.60 -4.82 6.70
N HIS A 222 1.66 -4.51 7.46
CA HIS A 222 1.59 -4.46 8.93
C HIS A 222 0.91 -3.21 9.46
N SER A 223 1.20 -2.01 8.89
CA SER A 223 0.60 -0.75 9.35
C SER A 223 -0.92 -0.75 9.21
N TRP A 224 -1.44 -1.45 8.20
CA TRP A 224 -2.88 -1.57 7.98
C TRP A 224 -3.50 -2.79 8.68
N GLY A 225 -2.73 -3.53 9.45
CA GLY A 225 -3.20 -4.63 10.30
C GLY A 225 -3.66 -5.88 9.53
N PHE A 226 -3.26 -6.04 8.28
CA PHE A 226 -3.63 -7.21 7.46
C PHE A 226 -3.04 -8.52 7.96
N SER A 227 -1.97 -8.48 8.76
CA SER A 227 -1.40 -9.64 9.45
C SER A 227 -2.37 -10.36 10.40
N ARG A 228 -3.52 -9.76 10.70
CA ARG A 228 -4.61 -10.40 11.47
C ARG A 228 -5.44 -11.38 10.63
N TYR A 229 -5.43 -11.22 9.31
CA TYR A 229 -6.27 -11.98 8.38
C TYR A 229 -5.44 -12.87 7.46
N ILE A 230 -4.20 -12.51 7.21
CA ILE A 230 -3.32 -13.17 6.25
C ILE A 230 -2.00 -13.48 6.93
N ALA A 231 -1.52 -14.72 6.77
CA ALA A 231 -0.24 -15.14 7.34
C ALA A 231 0.93 -14.77 6.42
N GLU A 232 2.01 -14.23 7.00
CA GLU A 232 3.28 -13.99 6.31
C GLU A 232 4.21 -15.20 6.48
N TYR A 233 4.92 -15.56 5.41
CA TYR A 233 5.85 -16.67 5.36
C TYR A 233 7.21 -16.22 4.82
N ASP A 234 8.28 -16.75 5.41
CA ASP A 234 9.65 -16.43 5.01
C ASP A 234 9.96 -16.88 3.58
N SER A 235 9.31 -17.95 3.12
CA SER A 235 9.49 -18.48 1.76
C SER A 235 8.29 -19.31 1.29
N ARG A 236 8.26 -19.61 -0.01
CA ARG A 236 7.26 -20.53 -0.62
C ARG A 236 7.34 -21.93 0.01
N GLU A 237 8.56 -22.43 0.27
CA GLU A 237 8.80 -23.75 0.87
C GLU A 237 8.20 -23.85 2.27
N THR A 238 8.31 -22.76 3.06
CA THR A 238 7.74 -22.71 4.41
C THR A 238 6.23 -22.83 4.37
N PHE A 239 5.57 -22.12 3.44
CA PHE A 239 4.12 -22.23 3.25
C PHE A 239 3.70 -23.62 2.80
N LEU A 240 4.39 -24.21 1.82
CA LEU A 240 4.07 -25.54 1.27
C LEU A 240 4.28 -26.64 2.30
N SER A 241 5.33 -26.55 3.13
CA SER A 241 5.64 -27.56 4.15
C SER A 241 4.66 -27.58 5.33
N ASN A 242 3.97 -26.48 5.62
CA ASN A 242 2.96 -26.43 6.67
C ASN A 242 1.73 -27.32 6.43
N ASN A 243 1.61 -27.93 5.26
CA ASN A 243 0.55 -28.89 4.93
C ASN A 243 0.70 -30.25 5.63
N ASN A 244 1.87 -30.58 6.20
CA ASN A 244 2.12 -31.90 6.80
C ASN A 244 1.74 -32.01 8.29
N SER A 245 1.30 -30.91 8.93
CA SER A 245 1.01 -30.90 10.35
C SER A 245 -0.45 -31.21 10.71
N GLY A 246 -1.36 -31.25 9.73
CA GLY A 246 -2.80 -31.44 9.95
C GLY A 246 -3.37 -32.84 9.66
N ALA A 247 -2.58 -33.78 9.15
CA ALA A 247 -3.06 -35.09 8.69
C ALA A 247 -2.76 -36.26 9.64
N ASN A 248 -2.23 -35.99 10.85
CA ASN A 248 -1.99 -37.01 11.88
C ASN A 248 -2.55 -36.53 13.24
N GLY A 249 -3.86 -36.60 13.39
CA GLY A 249 -4.53 -36.42 14.65
C GLY A 249 -5.90 -37.10 14.62
#